data_06c6901d927170cf9cfb0056a469a942
#
_entry.id   06c6901d927170cf9cfb0056a469a942
#
_cell.length_a   1.000
_cell.length_b   1.000
_cell.length_c   1.000
_cell.angle_alpha   90.00
_cell.angle_beta   90.00
_cell.angle_gamma   90.00
#
_symmetry.space_group_name_H-M   'P 1'
#
loop_
_entity.id
_entity.type
_entity.pdbx_description
1 polymer ?
#
loop_
_entity_poly.entity_id
_entity_poly.type
_entity_poly.pdbx_seq_one_letter_code
_entity_poly.pdbx_strand_id
1 'polypeptide(L)'
;MQVTPHVRAVQVPEDEPMRPGSTNIYLVGSGQTLTIDSGEAIDKFRWMLRGYLAAVERSEIGVAAVTHHHYDHSGNLKDLRAALGAEVAVPDNGVGLLRGRLPADGVQTLHDGATIDLDDVRVQVLATPGHSVDSLCYYIEEDGVLFTGDTLLGVGTTTVGNLGDYRRSLQRLVELPNLQVLCPGHGPLVHDARERLQTYIDHRNMREDQILRVLRRGGPRTSWEIMLQLYPDIDKRLRAAADGNVRAHLEQLRGEGRIRVTPGRKRKPRADVVARRKAKERERRAVIRRARRFEAAQRRELWRRQEEPPTDTWTRQPTYAIDE
;
A
#
# COMPACT_ATOMS: atom_id res chain seq x y z
N MET A 1 4.39 -4.67 17.98
CA MET A 1 5.70 -4.18 18.49
C MET A 1 5.58 -2.69 18.77
N GLN A 2 6.05 -2.22 19.94
CA GLN A 2 6.12 -0.78 20.25
C GLN A 2 7.27 -0.15 19.48
N VAL A 3 7.05 1.01 18.86
CA VAL A 3 8.05 1.81 18.14
C VAL A 3 8.43 3.06 18.96
N THR A 4 7.42 3.85 19.33
CA THR A 4 7.51 4.99 20.25
C THR A 4 6.31 4.93 21.21
N PRO A 5 6.18 5.82 22.19
CA PRO A 5 4.98 5.86 23.03
C PRO A 5 3.67 5.95 22.23
N HIS A 6 3.65 6.68 21.11
CA HIS A 6 2.47 6.88 20.30
C HIS A 6 2.36 5.91 19.10
N VAL A 7 3.40 5.12 18.79
CA VAL A 7 3.46 4.31 17.56
C VAL A 7 3.66 2.84 17.87
N ARG A 8 2.81 1.98 17.29
CA ARG A 8 2.92 0.52 17.32
C ARG A 8 2.90 -0.03 15.89
N ALA A 9 3.62 -1.12 15.67
CA ALA A 9 3.69 -1.82 14.40
C ALA A 9 3.10 -3.22 14.49
N VAL A 10 2.22 -3.56 13.55
CA VAL A 10 1.75 -4.93 13.28
C VAL A 10 2.45 -5.38 12.01
N GLN A 11 3.50 -6.18 12.18
CA GLN A 11 4.30 -6.70 11.08
C GLN A 11 3.76 -8.06 10.64
N VAL A 12 3.23 -8.13 9.44
CA VAL A 12 2.71 -9.37 8.84
C VAL A 12 3.81 -10.01 8.00
N PRO A 13 4.36 -11.18 8.40
CA PRO A 13 5.47 -11.81 7.67
C PRO A 13 5.10 -12.14 6.23
N GLU A 14 6.00 -11.86 5.30
CA GLU A 14 5.86 -12.13 3.86
C GLU A 14 7.08 -12.87 3.32
N ASP A 15 6.84 -13.76 2.36
CA ASP A 15 7.88 -14.50 1.63
C ASP A 15 7.88 -14.11 0.13
N GLU A 16 7.59 -12.85 -0.14
CA GLU A 16 7.55 -12.30 -1.49
C GLU A 16 8.75 -11.38 -1.73
N PRO A 17 9.53 -11.59 -2.80
CA PRO A 17 10.71 -10.75 -3.09
C PRO A 17 10.41 -9.26 -3.25
N MET A 18 9.17 -8.91 -3.63
CA MET A 18 8.71 -7.53 -3.74
C MET A 18 8.34 -6.91 -2.38
N ARG A 19 8.12 -7.76 -1.36
CA ARG A 19 7.70 -7.38 0.00
C ARG A 19 8.65 -8.00 1.02
N PRO A 20 9.91 -7.58 1.05
CA PRO A 20 10.95 -8.29 1.80
C PRO A 20 10.69 -8.28 3.31
N GLY A 21 10.49 -9.45 3.89
CA GLY A 21 10.37 -9.69 5.33
C GLY A 21 8.96 -9.53 5.87
N SER A 22 8.29 -8.42 5.65
CA SER A 22 6.93 -8.16 6.15
C SER A 22 6.21 -7.09 5.33
N THR A 23 4.87 -7.12 5.40
CA THR A 23 4.04 -5.94 5.14
C THR A 23 3.58 -5.37 6.48
N ASN A 24 3.73 -4.08 6.66
CA ASN A 24 3.53 -3.43 7.95
C ASN A 24 2.22 -2.62 7.95
N ILE A 25 1.50 -2.71 9.07
CA ILE A 25 0.39 -1.84 9.42
C ILE A 25 0.80 -1.12 10.70
N TYR A 26 0.63 0.19 10.76
CA TYR A 26 0.96 0.96 11.94
C TYR A 26 -0.28 1.45 12.65
N LEU A 27 -0.21 1.51 13.98
CA LEU A 27 -1.23 2.07 14.86
C LEU A 27 -0.61 3.29 15.53
N VAL A 28 -1.29 4.43 15.45
CA VAL A 28 -0.82 5.71 15.97
C VAL A 28 -1.85 6.29 16.92
N GLY A 29 -1.37 6.86 18.02
CA GLY A 29 -2.17 7.48 19.07
C GLY A 29 -2.72 6.50 20.11
N SER A 30 -3.33 7.03 21.17
CA SER A 30 -4.08 6.33 22.20
C SER A 30 -5.52 6.83 22.19
N GLY A 31 -6.47 6.06 22.73
CA GLY A 31 -7.90 6.44 22.64
C GLY A 31 -8.45 6.21 21.24
N GLN A 32 -8.72 7.23 20.47
CA GLN A 32 -9.01 7.09 19.03
C GLN A 32 -7.71 6.92 18.24
N THR A 33 -7.53 5.75 17.65
CA THR A 33 -6.31 5.35 16.98
C THR A 33 -6.42 5.52 15.47
N LEU A 34 -5.34 6.00 14.85
CA LEU A 34 -5.15 5.99 13.40
C LEU A 34 -4.43 4.69 12.99
N THR A 35 -4.94 3.97 11.98
CA THR A 35 -4.11 3.01 11.25
C THR A 35 -3.47 3.67 10.04
N ILE A 36 -2.20 3.37 9.78
CA ILE A 36 -1.53 3.68 8.53
C ILE A 36 -1.35 2.37 7.78
N ASP A 37 -1.98 2.30 6.61
CA ASP A 37 -2.22 1.13 5.79
C ASP A 37 -3.17 0.09 6.41
N SER A 38 -3.65 -0.82 5.59
CA SER A 38 -4.66 -1.81 5.96
C SER A 38 -4.27 -3.26 5.61
N GLY A 39 -3.15 -3.44 4.92
CA GLY A 39 -2.74 -4.74 4.43
C GLY A 39 -3.60 -5.27 3.26
N GLU A 40 -3.29 -6.47 2.82
CA GLU A 40 -3.98 -7.17 1.76
C GLU A 40 -5.32 -7.76 2.25
N ALA A 41 -6.36 -7.83 1.37
CA ALA A 41 -7.69 -8.35 1.73
C ALA A 41 -7.73 -9.88 1.85
N ILE A 42 -6.87 -10.43 2.70
CA ILE A 42 -6.83 -11.84 3.07
C ILE A 42 -6.89 -11.99 4.58
N ASP A 43 -7.32 -13.15 5.05
CA ASP A 43 -7.58 -13.40 6.47
C ASP A 43 -6.36 -13.20 7.37
N LYS A 44 -5.16 -13.52 6.87
CA LYS A 44 -3.90 -13.33 7.60
C LYS A 44 -3.74 -11.90 8.14
N PHE A 45 -3.96 -10.88 7.30
CA PHE A 45 -3.85 -9.47 7.71
C PHE A 45 -4.96 -9.08 8.68
N ARG A 46 -6.20 -9.50 8.41
CA ARG A 46 -7.34 -9.21 9.28
C ARG A 46 -7.18 -9.82 10.66
N TRP A 47 -6.75 -11.08 10.74
CA TRP A 47 -6.56 -11.75 12.01
C TRP A 47 -5.39 -11.20 12.80
N MET A 48 -4.27 -10.88 12.16
CA MET A 48 -3.13 -10.30 12.85
C MET A 48 -3.47 -8.91 13.42
N LEU A 49 -4.12 -8.04 12.63
CA LEU A 49 -4.53 -6.73 13.11
C LEU A 49 -5.57 -6.84 14.22
N ARG A 50 -6.66 -7.61 14.02
CA ARG A 50 -7.72 -7.76 15.02
C ARG A 50 -7.23 -8.50 16.27
N GLY A 51 -6.38 -9.52 16.12
CA GLY A 51 -5.77 -10.21 17.25
C GLY A 51 -4.86 -9.29 18.06
N TYR A 52 -4.09 -8.44 17.41
CA TYR A 52 -3.29 -7.44 18.09
C TYR A 52 -4.17 -6.43 18.85
N LEU A 53 -5.20 -5.87 18.20
CA LEU A 53 -6.13 -4.94 18.82
C LEU A 53 -6.81 -5.57 20.05
N ALA A 54 -7.27 -6.80 19.95
CA ALA A 54 -7.94 -7.49 21.07
C ALA A 54 -6.99 -7.81 22.24
N ALA A 55 -5.71 -8.11 21.97
CA ALA A 55 -4.75 -8.55 22.98
C ALA A 55 -3.99 -7.39 23.64
N VAL A 56 -3.74 -6.32 22.95
CA VAL A 56 -2.79 -5.26 23.35
C VAL A 56 -3.48 -3.88 23.46
N GLU A 57 -4.40 -3.60 22.56
CA GLU A 57 -5.03 -2.29 22.46
C GLU A 57 -6.37 -2.26 23.24
N ARG A 58 -6.60 -1.15 23.91
CA ARG A 58 -7.92 -0.81 24.49
C ARG A 58 -8.58 0.33 23.72
N SER A 59 -7.96 0.76 22.63
CA SER A 59 -8.38 1.86 21.80
C SER A 59 -9.19 1.41 20.60
N GLU A 60 -10.03 2.29 20.10
CA GLU A 60 -10.84 2.07 18.89
C GLU A 60 -10.14 2.69 17.68
N ILE A 61 -10.21 2.03 16.53
CA ILE A 61 -9.70 2.64 15.29
C ILE A 61 -10.72 3.67 14.81
N GLY A 62 -10.38 4.95 14.96
CA GLY A 62 -11.19 6.06 14.47
C GLY A 62 -10.95 6.32 12.98
N VAL A 63 -9.70 6.25 12.53
CA VAL A 63 -9.30 6.54 11.15
C VAL A 63 -8.40 5.44 10.59
N ALA A 64 -8.62 5.07 9.34
CA ALA A 64 -7.77 4.18 8.56
C ALA A 64 -7.20 4.96 7.35
N ALA A 65 -5.97 5.45 7.47
CA ALA A 65 -5.28 6.15 6.39
C ALA A 65 -4.45 5.19 5.52
N VAL A 66 -4.28 5.55 4.26
CA VAL A 66 -3.55 4.75 3.27
C VAL A 66 -2.36 5.55 2.74
N THR A 67 -1.19 4.90 2.65
CA THR A 67 -0.01 5.54 2.03
C THR A 67 -0.16 5.68 0.52
N HIS A 68 -0.73 4.68 -0.15
CA HIS A 68 -0.97 4.69 -1.60
C HIS A 68 -1.92 3.56 -2.03
N HIS A 69 -2.29 3.54 -3.32
CA HIS A 69 -3.35 2.67 -3.84
C HIS A 69 -2.97 1.18 -3.98
N HIS A 70 -1.74 0.73 -3.79
CA HIS A 70 -1.39 -0.68 -3.98
C HIS A 70 -2.19 -1.59 -3.05
N TYR A 71 -2.45 -2.81 -3.52
CA TYR A 71 -3.43 -3.70 -2.91
C TYR A 71 -3.03 -4.17 -1.51
N ASP A 72 -1.76 -4.35 -1.29
CA ASP A 72 -1.15 -4.76 -0.02
C ASP A 72 -1.17 -3.66 1.05
N HIS A 73 -1.44 -2.42 0.68
CA HIS A 73 -1.63 -1.29 1.59
C HIS A 73 -3.12 -0.95 1.81
N SER A 74 -3.95 -1.12 0.79
CA SER A 74 -5.33 -0.61 0.75
C SER A 74 -6.40 -1.72 0.66
N GLY A 75 -6.02 -2.99 0.81
CA GLY A 75 -6.91 -4.12 0.57
C GLY A 75 -8.07 -4.23 1.55
N ASN A 76 -7.86 -3.91 2.83
CA ASN A 76 -8.84 -4.11 3.89
C ASN A 76 -9.63 -2.86 4.29
N LEU A 77 -9.58 -1.75 3.55
CA LEU A 77 -10.29 -0.51 3.90
C LEU A 77 -11.79 -0.71 4.14
N LYS A 78 -12.45 -1.52 3.30
CA LYS A 78 -13.86 -1.86 3.50
C LYS A 78 -14.13 -2.66 4.77
N ASP A 79 -13.20 -3.55 5.12
CA ASP A 79 -13.32 -4.37 6.32
C ASP A 79 -13.13 -3.52 7.58
N LEU A 80 -12.17 -2.58 7.58
CA LEU A 80 -11.96 -1.66 8.69
C LEU A 80 -13.18 -0.76 8.91
N ARG A 81 -13.76 -0.20 7.84
CA ARG A 81 -15.02 0.57 7.94
C ARG A 81 -16.17 -0.28 8.45
N ALA A 82 -16.40 -1.44 7.86
CA ALA A 82 -17.56 -2.28 8.17
C ALA A 82 -17.50 -2.93 9.55
N ALA A 83 -16.30 -3.31 10.01
CA ALA A 83 -16.13 -4.05 11.25
C ALA A 83 -15.80 -3.17 12.45
N LEU A 84 -15.15 -2.03 12.25
CA LEU A 84 -14.63 -1.17 13.32
C LEU A 84 -15.22 0.26 13.27
N GLY A 85 -16.00 0.59 12.24
CA GLY A 85 -16.57 1.93 12.09
C GLY A 85 -15.56 3.01 11.65
N ALA A 86 -14.32 2.64 11.35
CA ALA A 86 -13.24 3.58 11.04
C ALA A 86 -13.57 4.48 9.85
N GLU A 87 -13.29 5.77 9.94
CA GLU A 87 -13.24 6.66 8.77
C GLU A 87 -12.05 6.27 7.89
N VAL A 88 -12.23 6.30 6.55
CA VAL A 88 -11.20 5.91 5.59
C VAL A 88 -10.60 7.15 4.97
N ALA A 89 -9.32 7.38 5.20
CA ALA A 89 -8.58 8.53 4.69
C ALA A 89 -7.62 8.11 3.57
N VAL A 90 -7.77 8.70 2.37
CA VAL A 90 -7.04 8.28 1.18
C VAL A 90 -6.44 9.48 0.43
N PRO A 91 -5.33 9.29 -0.31
CA PRO A 91 -4.80 10.35 -1.16
C PRO A 91 -5.89 10.88 -2.11
N ASP A 92 -6.02 12.19 -2.26
CA ASP A 92 -7.01 12.84 -3.12
C ASP A 92 -6.90 12.38 -4.59
N ASN A 93 -5.69 12.31 -5.11
CA ASN A 93 -5.38 11.80 -6.45
C ASN A 93 -5.42 10.26 -6.55
N GLY A 94 -5.52 9.54 -5.42
CA GLY A 94 -5.62 8.08 -5.32
C GLY A 94 -7.03 7.52 -5.41
N VAL A 95 -8.09 8.33 -5.20
CA VAL A 95 -9.50 7.88 -5.16
C VAL A 95 -9.87 7.05 -6.39
N GLY A 96 -9.47 7.52 -7.57
CA GLY A 96 -9.72 6.82 -8.83
C GLY A 96 -8.98 5.48 -8.97
N LEU A 97 -7.83 5.34 -8.32
CA LEU A 97 -6.97 4.15 -8.33
C LEU A 97 -7.47 3.09 -7.32
N LEU A 98 -8.16 3.53 -6.26
CA LEU A 98 -8.74 2.68 -5.22
C LEU A 98 -10.11 2.10 -5.56
N ARG A 99 -10.57 2.23 -6.81
CA ARG A 99 -11.89 1.75 -7.26
C ARG A 99 -12.17 0.30 -6.83
N GLY A 100 -13.33 0.10 -6.21
CA GLY A 100 -13.77 -1.21 -5.72
C GLY A 100 -13.23 -1.58 -4.34
N ARG A 101 -12.29 -0.80 -3.77
CA ARG A 101 -11.74 -0.99 -2.41
C ARG A 101 -12.26 0.04 -1.41
N LEU A 102 -12.78 1.17 -1.87
CA LEU A 102 -13.39 2.17 -0.99
C LEU A 102 -14.74 1.69 -0.47
N PRO A 103 -15.08 1.94 0.80
CA PRO A 103 -16.43 1.74 1.32
C PRO A 103 -17.42 2.70 0.64
N ALA A 104 -18.72 2.52 0.92
CA ALA A 104 -19.75 3.34 0.32
C ALA A 104 -19.86 4.74 0.96
N ASP A 105 -19.42 4.84 2.22
CA ASP A 105 -19.47 6.04 3.05
C ASP A 105 -18.21 6.14 3.92
N GLY A 106 -18.05 7.25 4.67
CA GLY A 106 -16.94 7.44 5.60
C GLY A 106 -15.59 7.52 4.91
N VAL A 107 -15.51 8.12 3.71
CA VAL A 107 -14.28 8.33 2.97
C VAL A 107 -13.96 9.81 2.93
N GLN A 108 -12.76 10.15 3.39
CA GLN A 108 -12.18 11.49 3.29
C GLN A 108 -10.90 11.46 2.47
N THR A 109 -10.55 12.59 1.87
CA THR A 109 -9.33 12.73 1.08
C THR A 109 -8.26 13.50 1.85
N LEU A 110 -7.01 13.07 1.66
CA LEU A 110 -5.83 13.72 2.21
C LEU A 110 -5.01 14.34 1.08
N HIS A 111 -4.48 15.53 1.36
CA HIS A 111 -3.60 16.27 0.46
C HIS A 111 -2.31 16.66 1.17
N ASP A 112 -1.35 17.14 0.42
CA ASP A 112 -0.08 17.62 0.97
C ASP A 112 -0.27 18.73 1.99
N GLY A 113 0.39 18.63 3.12
CA GLY A 113 0.29 19.58 4.23
C GLY A 113 -0.94 19.43 5.12
N ALA A 114 -1.86 18.48 4.83
CA ALA A 114 -2.94 18.16 5.74
C ALA A 114 -2.41 17.61 7.07
N THR A 115 -3.22 17.68 8.12
CA THR A 115 -2.92 17.07 9.42
C THR A 115 -4.07 16.14 9.84
N ILE A 116 -3.72 15.09 10.55
CA ILE A 116 -4.65 14.24 11.30
C ILE A 116 -4.34 14.45 12.77
N ASP A 117 -5.26 15.13 13.46
CA ASP A 117 -5.14 15.39 14.88
C ASP A 117 -5.81 14.26 15.65
N LEU A 118 -5.06 13.59 16.53
CA LEU A 118 -5.52 12.59 17.47
C LEU A 118 -5.47 13.18 18.88
N ASP A 119 -5.98 12.45 19.89
CA ASP A 119 -6.07 12.98 21.24
C ASP A 119 -4.72 13.37 21.86
N ASP A 120 -3.65 12.65 21.48
CA ASP A 120 -2.31 12.75 22.07
C ASP A 120 -1.19 13.02 21.06
N VAL A 121 -1.47 13.02 19.76
CA VAL A 121 -0.44 13.20 18.73
C VAL A 121 -1.00 13.81 17.45
N ARG A 122 -0.20 14.64 16.80
CA ARG A 122 -0.49 15.22 15.49
C ARG A 122 0.33 14.53 14.40
N VAL A 123 -0.34 14.10 13.34
CA VAL A 123 0.27 13.45 12.18
C VAL A 123 0.19 14.37 10.97
N GLN A 124 1.34 14.75 10.43
CA GLN A 124 1.45 15.55 9.20
C GLN A 124 1.39 14.65 7.98
N VAL A 125 0.67 15.08 6.95
CA VAL A 125 0.56 14.38 5.66
C VAL A 125 1.49 15.04 4.65
N LEU A 126 2.37 14.24 4.04
CA LEU A 126 3.38 14.69 3.08
C LEU A 126 3.17 13.95 1.76
N ALA A 127 2.84 14.66 0.70
CA ALA A 127 2.81 14.05 -0.64
C ALA A 127 4.24 13.72 -1.09
N THR A 128 4.45 12.45 -1.43
CA THR A 128 5.75 11.90 -1.84
C THR A 128 5.62 11.08 -3.12
N PRO A 129 5.13 11.69 -4.23
CA PRO A 129 4.98 10.97 -5.49
C PRO A 129 6.32 10.45 -5.99
N GLY A 130 6.28 9.34 -6.73
CA GLY A 130 7.47 8.76 -7.33
C GLY A 130 7.43 7.24 -7.39
N HIS A 131 7.22 6.54 -6.28
CA HIS A 131 6.86 5.13 -6.28
C HIS A 131 5.50 4.94 -6.98
N SER A 132 4.50 5.63 -6.52
CA SER A 132 3.21 5.83 -7.19
C SER A 132 2.85 7.31 -7.24
N VAL A 133 1.88 7.68 -8.07
CA VAL A 133 1.46 9.09 -8.22
C VAL A 133 0.74 9.61 -6.97
N ASP A 134 0.14 8.73 -6.21
CA ASP A 134 -0.67 9.00 -5.02
C ASP A 134 0.05 8.69 -3.70
N SER A 135 1.37 8.49 -3.73
CA SER A 135 2.13 8.19 -2.52
C SER A 135 2.08 9.34 -1.51
N LEU A 136 1.72 9.01 -0.28
CA LEU A 136 1.80 9.85 0.90
C LEU A 136 2.76 9.23 1.91
N CYS A 137 3.54 10.06 2.58
CA CYS A 137 4.18 9.75 3.84
C CYS A 137 3.41 10.44 4.97
N TYR A 138 3.51 9.89 6.17
CA TYR A 138 2.93 10.46 7.38
C TYR A 138 4.05 10.74 8.36
N TYR A 139 4.06 11.90 8.99
CA TYR A 139 5.14 12.33 9.85
C TYR A 139 4.65 12.79 11.22
N ILE A 140 5.27 12.27 12.27
CA ILE A 140 5.09 12.70 13.64
C ILE A 140 6.40 13.39 14.07
N GLU A 141 6.40 14.71 14.06
CA GLU A 141 7.59 15.51 14.36
C GLU A 141 8.06 15.32 15.80
N GLU A 142 7.13 15.25 16.75
CA GLU A 142 7.41 15.07 18.17
C GLU A 142 8.17 13.77 18.43
N ASP A 143 7.74 12.67 17.83
CA ASP A 143 8.37 11.36 17.97
C ASP A 143 9.55 11.14 16.98
N GLY A 144 9.71 12.02 16.01
CA GLY A 144 10.71 11.86 14.94
C GLY A 144 10.44 10.66 14.02
N VAL A 145 9.18 10.27 13.87
CA VAL A 145 8.76 9.06 13.11
C VAL A 145 8.18 9.44 11.77
N LEU A 146 8.70 8.80 10.71
CA LEU A 146 8.18 8.94 9.35
C LEU A 146 7.68 7.58 8.83
N PHE A 147 6.40 7.50 8.51
CA PHE A 147 5.80 6.36 7.81
C PHE A 147 5.96 6.58 6.31
N THR A 148 6.73 5.71 5.68
CA THR A 148 7.17 5.93 4.30
C THR A 148 6.35 5.16 3.26
N GLY A 149 5.46 4.26 3.68
CA GLY A 149 4.87 3.30 2.76
C GLY A 149 5.96 2.67 1.90
N ASP A 150 5.77 2.70 0.59
CA ASP A 150 6.74 2.18 -0.37
C ASP A 150 7.66 3.26 -0.97
N THR A 151 7.64 4.47 -0.44
CA THR A 151 8.65 5.47 -0.81
C THR A 151 10.06 5.01 -0.40
N LEU A 152 10.19 4.40 0.79
CA LEU A 152 11.40 3.70 1.22
C LEU A 152 11.01 2.38 1.89
N LEU A 153 11.80 1.33 1.64
CA LEU A 153 11.62 0.01 2.26
C LEU A 153 12.66 -0.20 3.37
N GLY A 154 12.35 -1.08 4.31
CA GLY A 154 13.28 -1.45 5.37
C GLY A 154 14.52 -2.18 4.84
N VAL A 155 14.35 -2.97 3.77
CA VAL A 155 15.43 -3.70 3.08
C VAL A 155 15.30 -3.49 1.57
N GLY A 156 16.45 -3.46 0.88
CA GLY A 156 16.47 -3.31 -0.58
C GLY A 156 16.12 -1.91 -1.04
N THR A 157 15.53 -1.79 -2.22
CA THR A 157 15.10 -0.52 -2.83
C THR A 157 13.74 -0.69 -3.50
N THR A 158 12.95 0.36 -3.48
CA THR A 158 11.60 0.36 -4.06
C THR A 158 11.60 0.45 -5.59
N THR A 159 10.48 0.12 -6.20
CA THR A 159 10.17 0.45 -7.59
C THR A 159 9.78 1.92 -7.73
N VAL A 160 10.14 2.54 -8.85
CA VAL A 160 9.88 3.94 -9.12
C VAL A 160 9.11 4.09 -10.42
N GLY A 161 7.95 4.73 -10.36
CA GLY A 161 7.12 5.06 -11.52
C GLY A 161 7.58 6.35 -12.21
N ASN A 162 7.99 7.36 -11.43
CA ASN A 162 8.52 8.63 -11.90
C ASN A 162 9.76 9.03 -11.10
N LEU A 163 10.93 9.04 -11.73
CA LEU A 163 12.19 9.30 -11.04
C LEU A 163 12.36 10.77 -10.63
N GLY A 164 11.88 11.70 -11.43
CA GLY A 164 11.97 13.13 -11.11
C GLY A 164 11.15 13.50 -9.88
N ASP A 165 9.90 13.03 -9.82
CA ASP A 165 9.04 13.19 -8.64
C ASP A 165 9.67 12.52 -7.43
N TYR A 166 10.17 11.30 -7.59
CA TYR A 166 10.78 10.52 -6.53
C TYR A 166 12.00 11.21 -5.91
N ARG A 167 12.89 11.77 -6.73
CA ARG A 167 14.06 12.53 -6.25
C ARG A 167 13.64 13.76 -5.42
N ARG A 168 12.63 14.51 -5.89
CA ARG A 168 12.09 15.65 -5.13
C ARG A 168 11.50 15.22 -3.80
N SER A 169 10.77 14.12 -3.80
CA SER A 169 10.21 13.54 -2.57
C SER A 169 11.31 13.15 -1.58
N LEU A 170 12.35 12.43 -2.01
CA LEU A 170 13.46 12.06 -1.14
C LEU A 170 14.18 13.29 -0.57
N GLN A 171 14.44 14.31 -1.42
CA GLN A 171 15.11 15.54 -0.96
C GLN A 171 14.29 16.25 0.12
N ARG A 172 12.98 16.36 -0.07
CA ARG A 172 12.07 16.92 0.94
C ARG A 172 12.11 16.14 2.26
N LEU A 173 12.14 14.80 2.20
CA LEU A 173 12.15 13.97 3.41
C LEU A 173 13.46 14.08 4.20
N VAL A 174 14.60 14.28 3.53
CA VAL A 174 15.90 14.52 4.21
C VAL A 174 15.89 15.79 5.05
N GLU A 175 15.12 16.80 4.64
CA GLU A 175 15.05 18.12 5.29
C GLU A 175 14.10 18.16 6.49
N LEU A 176 13.35 17.08 6.77
CA LEU A 176 12.44 17.03 7.92
C LEU A 176 13.19 17.24 9.24
N PRO A 177 12.68 18.11 10.14
CA PRO A 177 13.24 18.27 11.46
C PRO A 177 13.12 16.98 12.27
N ASN A 178 13.89 16.80 13.31
CA ASN A 178 13.81 15.70 14.29
C ASN A 178 13.57 14.28 13.70
N LEU A 179 13.98 14.01 12.45
CA LEU A 179 13.77 12.71 11.82
C LEU A 179 14.70 11.65 12.43
N GLN A 180 14.15 10.62 13.07
CA GLN A 180 14.87 9.57 13.78
C GLN A 180 14.58 8.17 13.24
N VAL A 181 13.31 7.82 13.01
CA VAL A 181 12.88 6.47 12.64
C VAL A 181 12.04 6.48 11.37
N LEU A 182 12.36 5.58 10.43
CA LEU A 182 11.48 5.28 9.30
C LEU A 182 10.66 4.04 9.60
N CYS A 183 9.38 4.15 9.33
CA CYS A 183 8.37 3.11 9.43
C CYS A 183 7.93 2.73 8.00
N PRO A 184 8.63 1.79 7.32
CA PRO A 184 8.36 1.45 5.92
C PRO A 184 7.12 0.56 5.77
N GLY A 185 6.52 0.54 4.57
CA GLY A 185 5.44 -0.39 4.25
C GLY A 185 5.90 -1.85 4.25
N HIS A 186 7.18 -2.11 3.95
CA HIS A 186 7.76 -3.46 3.94
C HIS A 186 9.12 -3.51 4.64
N GLY A 187 9.35 -4.64 5.33
CA GLY A 187 10.61 -4.92 6.02
C GLY A 187 10.72 -4.30 7.41
N PRO A 188 11.93 -4.33 8.00
CA PRO A 188 12.16 -3.83 9.34
C PRO A 188 12.08 -2.30 9.43
N LEU A 189 11.89 -1.80 10.64
CA LEU A 189 12.08 -0.39 10.98
C LEU A 189 13.53 0.04 10.71
N VAL A 190 13.74 1.32 10.43
CA VAL A 190 15.07 1.88 10.19
C VAL A 190 15.32 3.03 11.16
N HIS A 191 16.29 2.85 12.06
CA HIS A 191 16.63 3.81 13.08
C HIS A 191 17.62 4.90 12.59
N ASP A 192 18.41 4.60 11.55
CA ASP A 192 19.31 5.56 10.91
C ASP A 192 18.61 6.23 9.71
N ALA A 193 17.54 6.96 10.00
CA ALA A 193 16.61 7.49 9.01
C ALA A 193 17.27 8.35 7.93
N ARG A 194 18.13 9.28 8.31
CA ARG A 194 18.81 10.18 7.37
C ARG A 194 19.86 9.47 6.52
N GLU A 195 20.60 8.54 7.11
CA GLU A 195 21.56 7.72 6.37
C GLU A 195 20.84 6.84 5.34
N ARG A 196 19.70 6.26 5.71
CA ARG A 196 18.89 5.46 4.80
C ARG A 196 18.35 6.29 3.62
N LEU A 197 17.85 7.48 3.87
CA LEU A 197 17.42 8.42 2.82
C LEU A 197 18.57 8.77 1.89
N GLN A 198 19.75 9.11 2.45
CA GLN A 198 20.94 9.41 1.64
C GLN A 198 21.36 8.21 0.81
N THR A 199 21.35 7.00 1.38
CA THR A 199 21.63 5.74 0.65
C THR A 199 20.71 5.57 -0.56
N TYR A 200 19.42 5.91 -0.44
CA TYR A 200 18.48 5.84 -1.56
C TYR A 200 18.79 6.88 -2.65
N ILE A 201 19.14 8.11 -2.27
CA ILE A 201 19.56 9.17 -3.20
C ILE A 201 20.81 8.73 -3.96
N ASP A 202 21.83 8.28 -3.25
CA ASP A 202 23.11 7.85 -3.83
C ASP A 202 22.95 6.64 -4.74
N HIS A 203 22.10 5.69 -4.34
CA HIS A 203 21.77 4.54 -5.18
C HIS A 203 21.13 4.97 -6.51
N ARG A 204 20.20 5.95 -6.51
CA ARG A 204 19.59 6.45 -7.75
C ARG A 204 20.62 7.15 -8.64
N ASN A 205 21.50 7.95 -8.06
CA ASN A 205 22.58 8.62 -8.81
C ASN A 205 23.55 7.59 -9.40
N MET A 206 23.98 6.63 -8.60
CA MET A 206 24.86 5.54 -9.07
C MET A 206 24.23 4.74 -10.23
N ARG A 207 22.93 4.44 -10.14
CA ARG A 207 22.23 3.73 -11.21
C ARG A 207 22.15 4.53 -12.49
N GLU A 208 21.91 5.82 -12.41
CA GLU A 208 21.94 6.71 -13.58
C GLU A 208 23.31 6.68 -14.28
N ASP A 209 24.39 6.82 -13.50
CA ASP A 209 25.74 6.76 -14.05
C ASP A 209 26.07 5.40 -14.68
N GLN A 210 25.58 4.31 -14.09
CA GLN A 210 25.75 2.98 -14.67
C GLN A 210 25.00 2.83 -16.00
N ILE A 211 23.76 3.31 -16.09
CA ILE A 211 22.96 3.32 -17.32
C ILE A 211 23.69 4.11 -18.41
N LEU A 212 24.17 5.32 -18.10
CA LEU A 212 24.92 6.14 -19.05
C LEU A 212 26.20 5.47 -19.52
N ARG A 213 26.93 4.78 -18.62
CA ARG A 213 28.12 4.00 -19.00
C ARG A 213 27.79 2.86 -19.97
N VAL A 214 26.70 2.14 -19.74
CA VAL A 214 26.25 1.07 -20.64
C VAL A 214 25.91 1.62 -22.03
N LEU A 215 25.19 2.75 -22.09
CA LEU A 215 24.82 3.37 -23.35
C LEU A 215 26.04 3.92 -24.16
N ARG A 216 27.03 4.48 -23.44
CA ARG A 216 28.27 4.98 -24.09
C ARG A 216 29.13 3.86 -24.68
N ARG A 217 29.13 2.66 -24.10
CA ARG A 217 30.00 1.54 -24.50
C ARG A 217 29.48 0.70 -25.64
N GLY A 218 28.19 0.72 -25.94
CA GLY A 218 27.62 -0.35 -26.75
C GLY A 218 26.55 -0.01 -27.77
N GLY A 219 26.31 1.24 -28.12
CA GLY A 219 25.25 1.63 -29.07
C GLY A 219 23.82 1.47 -28.52
N PRO A 220 22.78 1.51 -29.37
CA PRO A 220 21.40 1.44 -28.95
C PRO A 220 21.06 0.14 -28.19
N ARG A 221 20.39 0.27 -27.03
CA ARG A 221 19.96 -0.87 -26.22
C ARG A 221 18.55 -0.68 -25.72
N THR A 222 17.86 -1.79 -25.48
CA THR A 222 16.57 -1.82 -24.80
C THR A 222 16.77 -1.68 -23.30
N SER A 223 15.73 -1.23 -22.57
CA SER A 223 15.74 -1.20 -21.09
C SER A 223 16.04 -2.57 -20.49
N TRP A 224 15.51 -3.64 -21.10
CA TRP A 224 15.73 -5.00 -20.67
C TRP A 224 17.20 -5.45 -20.77
N GLU A 225 17.88 -5.13 -21.89
CA GLU A 225 19.30 -5.43 -22.06
C GLU A 225 20.16 -4.64 -21.06
N ILE A 226 19.82 -3.38 -20.79
CA ILE A 226 20.47 -2.57 -19.76
C ILE A 226 20.26 -3.22 -18.39
N MET A 227 19.01 -3.58 -18.05
CA MET A 227 18.68 -4.24 -16.80
C MET A 227 19.49 -5.51 -16.56
N LEU A 228 19.60 -6.38 -17.57
CA LEU A 228 20.38 -7.62 -17.46
C LEU A 228 21.88 -7.38 -17.21
N GLN A 229 22.44 -6.27 -17.72
CA GLN A 229 23.84 -5.90 -17.47
C GLN A 229 24.05 -5.31 -16.08
N LEU A 230 23.06 -4.56 -15.56
CA LEU A 230 23.14 -3.93 -14.24
C LEU A 230 22.85 -4.89 -13.09
N TYR A 231 22.08 -5.93 -13.37
CA TYR A 231 21.59 -6.89 -12.37
C TYR A 231 21.75 -8.33 -12.87
N PRO A 232 23.00 -8.82 -13.08
CA PRO A 232 23.25 -10.14 -13.68
C PRO A 232 22.62 -11.27 -12.86
N ASP A 233 22.67 -11.18 -11.54
CA ASP A 233 22.26 -12.22 -10.60
C ASP A 233 20.90 -11.98 -9.93
N ILE A 234 20.10 -11.02 -10.47
CA ILE A 234 18.80 -10.70 -9.88
C ILE A 234 17.83 -11.89 -9.97
N ASP A 235 17.06 -12.12 -8.89
CA ASP A 235 15.94 -13.06 -8.92
C ASP A 235 15.04 -12.80 -10.12
N LYS A 236 14.71 -13.86 -10.85
CA LYS A 236 13.88 -13.76 -12.07
C LYS A 236 12.52 -13.11 -11.82
N ARG A 237 11.96 -13.27 -10.60
CA ARG A 237 10.70 -12.66 -10.16
C ARG A 237 10.78 -11.13 -10.07
N LEU A 238 11.98 -10.59 -9.80
CA LEU A 238 12.23 -9.14 -9.68
C LEU A 238 12.62 -8.47 -11.01
N ARG A 239 12.89 -9.23 -12.08
CA ARG A 239 13.38 -8.65 -13.34
C ARG A 239 12.44 -7.62 -13.95
N ALA A 240 11.14 -7.84 -13.87
CA ALA A 240 10.16 -6.87 -14.40
C ALA A 240 10.17 -5.55 -13.61
N ALA A 241 10.34 -5.61 -12.30
CA ALA A 241 10.46 -4.45 -11.42
C ALA A 241 11.77 -3.70 -11.68
N ALA A 242 12.89 -4.42 -11.81
CA ALA A 242 14.18 -3.84 -12.15
C ALA A 242 14.19 -3.17 -13.53
N ASP A 243 13.55 -3.77 -14.55
CA ASP A 243 13.35 -3.15 -15.86
C ASP A 243 12.48 -1.90 -15.78
N GLY A 244 11.45 -1.91 -14.91
CA GLY A 244 10.64 -0.72 -14.60
C GLY A 244 11.49 0.42 -14.05
N ASN A 245 12.37 0.14 -13.10
CA ASN A 245 13.31 1.12 -12.55
C ASN A 245 14.29 1.67 -13.63
N VAL A 246 14.83 0.80 -14.48
CA VAL A 246 15.67 1.25 -15.61
C VAL A 246 14.89 2.16 -16.54
N ARG A 247 13.65 1.85 -16.86
CA ARG A 247 12.78 2.70 -17.69
C ARG A 247 12.52 4.06 -17.06
N ALA A 248 12.30 4.13 -15.75
CA ALA A 248 12.12 5.41 -15.06
C ALA A 248 13.35 6.30 -15.17
N HIS A 249 14.57 5.74 -15.07
CA HIS A 249 15.82 6.46 -15.34
C HIS A 249 15.93 6.92 -16.80
N LEU A 250 15.62 6.05 -17.77
CA LEU A 250 15.67 6.38 -19.18
C LEU A 250 14.69 7.49 -19.57
N GLU A 251 13.47 7.48 -19.02
CA GLU A 251 12.48 8.54 -19.23
C GLU A 251 12.96 9.88 -18.66
N GLN A 252 13.56 9.89 -17.49
CA GLN A 252 14.17 11.10 -16.90
C GLN A 252 15.29 11.64 -17.77
N LEU A 253 16.25 10.79 -18.15
CA LEU A 253 17.38 11.15 -19.02
C LEU A 253 16.94 11.66 -20.40
N ARG A 254 15.85 11.08 -20.93
CA ARG A 254 15.22 11.56 -22.17
C ARG A 254 14.62 12.94 -21.98
N GLY A 255 13.89 13.17 -20.90
CA GLY A 255 13.32 14.48 -20.57
C GLY A 255 14.38 15.57 -20.40
N GLU A 256 15.57 15.21 -19.91
CA GLU A 256 16.74 16.08 -19.77
C GLU A 256 17.52 16.26 -21.08
N GLY A 257 17.13 15.60 -22.18
CA GLY A 257 17.84 15.66 -23.46
C GLY A 257 19.19 14.93 -23.46
N ARG A 258 19.52 14.13 -22.48
CA ARG A 258 20.81 13.43 -22.30
C ARG A 258 20.90 12.13 -23.10
N ILE A 259 19.77 11.58 -23.51
CA ILE A 259 19.71 10.39 -24.37
C ILE A 259 18.67 10.57 -25.48
N ARG A 260 18.88 9.84 -26.60
CA ARG A 260 17.92 9.75 -27.68
C ARG A 260 17.20 8.42 -27.66
N VAL A 261 15.88 8.44 -27.85
CA VAL A 261 15.05 7.25 -27.92
C VAL A 261 14.61 7.01 -29.38
N THR A 262 14.90 5.81 -29.89
CA THR A 262 14.32 5.35 -31.16
C THR A 262 13.02 4.60 -30.83
N PRO A 263 11.86 5.04 -31.35
CA PRO A 263 10.60 4.38 -31.05
C PRO A 263 10.59 2.91 -31.48
N GLY A 264 10.20 2.04 -30.57
CA GLY A 264 10.00 0.63 -30.87
C GLY A 264 8.75 0.39 -31.72
N ARG A 265 8.73 -0.66 -32.52
CA ARG A 265 7.55 -1.11 -33.25
C ARG A 265 6.71 -2.04 -32.35
N LYS A 266 5.52 -1.60 -31.98
CA LYS A 266 4.59 -2.46 -31.22
C LYS A 266 4.20 -3.68 -32.07
N ARG A 267 4.51 -4.89 -31.60
CA ARG A 267 3.95 -6.11 -32.19
C ARG A 267 2.44 -6.10 -31.96
N LYS A 268 1.67 -6.38 -33.01
CA LYS A 268 0.24 -6.71 -32.82
C LYS A 268 0.19 -7.94 -31.90
N PRO A 269 -0.62 -7.93 -30.82
CA PRO A 269 -0.75 -9.08 -29.96
C PRO A 269 -1.20 -10.28 -30.80
N ARG A 270 -0.58 -11.44 -30.62
CA ARG A 270 -1.00 -12.66 -31.30
C ARG A 270 -2.42 -12.99 -30.89
N ALA A 271 -3.24 -13.49 -31.81
CA ALA A 271 -4.65 -13.78 -31.59
C ALA A 271 -4.87 -14.78 -30.42
N ASP A 272 -3.96 -15.76 -30.28
CA ASP A 272 -3.96 -16.72 -29.18
C ASP A 272 -3.71 -16.05 -27.81
N VAL A 273 -2.83 -15.06 -27.74
CA VAL A 273 -2.56 -14.29 -26.48
C VAL A 273 -3.76 -13.43 -26.11
N VAL A 274 -4.41 -12.80 -27.09
CA VAL A 274 -5.64 -12.03 -26.89
C VAL A 274 -6.78 -12.94 -26.42
N ALA A 275 -6.92 -14.11 -27.03
CA ALA A 275 -7.93 -15.11 -26.68
C ALA A 275 -7.72 -15.62 -25.23
N ARG A 276 -6.47 -15.96 -24.84
CA ARG A 276 -6.12 -16.38 -23.48
C ARG A 276 -6.39 -15.28 -22.43
N ARG A 277 -6.07 -14.03 -22.73
CA ARG A 277 -6.38 -12.89 -21.85
C ARG A 277 -7.89 -12.75 -21.64
N LYS A 278 -8.68 -12.81 -22.72
CA LYS A 278 -10.14 -12.74 -22.65
C LYS A 278 -10.74 -13.93 -21.88
N ALA A 279 -10.20 -15.13 -22.06
CA ALA A 279 -10.63 -16.32 -21.34
C ALA A 279 -10.36 -16.17 -19.83
N LYS A 280 -9.15 -15.79 -19.43
CA LYS A 280 -8.78 -15.56 -18.04
C LYS A 280 -9.62 -14.47 -17.37
N GLU A 281 -9.94 -13.40 -18.10
CA GLU A 281 -10.81 -12.33 -17.59
C GLU A 281 -12.27 -12.82 -17.42
N ARG A 282 -12.79 -13.64 -18.34
CA ARG A 282 -14.11 -14.27 -18.21
C ARG A 282 -14.18 -15.21 -17.01
N GLU A 283 -13.15 -16.02 -16.80
CA GLU A 283 -13.03 -16.92 -15.66
C GLU A 283 -13.00 -16.14 -14.33
N ARG A 284 -12.18 -15.11 -14.25
CA ARG A 284 -12.13 -14.21 -13.08
C ARG A 284 -13.49 -13.58 -12.77
N ARG A 285 -14.21 -13.09 -13.79
CA ARG A 285 -15.57 -12.54 -13.64
C ARG A 285 -16.59 -13.61 -13.23
N ALA A 286 -16.40 -14.86 -13.65
CA ALA A 286 -17.27 -15.97 -13.26
C ALA A 286 -17.07 -16.34 -11.78
N VAL A 287 -15.81 -16.40 -11.32
CA VAL A 287 -15.46 -16.63 -9.91
C VAL A 287 -16.07 -15.54 -9.01
N ILE A 288 -15.88 -14.28 -9.36
CA ILE A 288 -16.45 -13.13 -8.60
C ILE A 288 -17.99 -13.22 -8.55
N ARG A 289 -18.65 -13.57 -9.66
CA ARG A 289 -20.11 -13.75 -9.68
C ARG A 289 -20.57 -14.91 -8.80
N ARG A 290 -19.81 -16.00 -8.77
CA ARG A 290 -20.12 -17.17 -7.92
C ARG A 290 -19.99 -16.83 -6.44
N ALA A 291 -18.91 -16.12 -6.06
CA ALA A 291 -18.71 -15.64 -4.70
C ALA A 291 -19.85 -14.71 -4.25
N ARG A 292 -20.22 -13.70 -5.05
CA ARG A 292 -21.34 -12.80 -4.74
C ARG A 292 -22.69 -13.52 -4.60
N ARG A 293 -22.93 -14.57 -5.41
CA ARG A 293 -24.16 -15.38 -5.28
C ARG A 293 -24.16 -16.20 -3.98
N PHE A 294 -23.01 -16.73 -3.59
CA PHE A 294 -22.85 -17.48 -2.35
C PHE A 294 -23.06 -16.56 -1.12
N GLU A 295 -22.44 -15.39 -1.10
CA GLU A 295 -22.65 -14.37 -0.04
C GLU A 295 -24.11 -13.92 0.06
N ALA A 296 -24.76 -13.69 -1.08
CA ALA A 296 -26.18 -13.34 -1.11
C ALA A 296 -27.09 -14.47 -0.60
N ALA A 297 -26.74 -15.72 -0.88
CA ALA A 297 -27.48 -16.89 -0.35
C ALA A 297 -27.29 -17.03 1.17
N GLN A 298 -26.05 -16.86 1.67
CA GLN A 298 -25.77 -16.87 3.11
C GLN A 298 -26.51 -15.74 3.86
N ARG A 299 -26.54 -14.53 3.29
CA ARG A 299 -27.29 -13.40 3.86
C ARG A 299 -28.79 -13.73 3.95
N ARG A 300 -29.39 -14.32 2.90
CA ARG A 300 -30.81 -14.74 2.92
C ARG A 300 -31.09 -15.81 3.97
N GLU A 301 -30.16 -16.75 4.16
CA GLU A 301 -30.26 -17.79 5.18
C GLU A 301 -30.18 -17.22 6.60
N LEU A 302 -29.26 -16.27 6.84
CA LEU A 302 -29.14 -15.53 8.10
C LEU A 302 -30.41 -14.71 8.41
N TRP A 303 -31.00 -14.04 7.38
CA TRP A 303 -32.27 -13.32 7.53
C TRP A 303 -33.40 -14.24 7.91
N ARG A 304 -33.55 -15.40 7.23
CA ARG A 304 -34.57 -16.40 7.59
C ARG A 304 -34.44 -16.88 9.04
N ARG A 305 -33.22 -17.13 9.49
CA ARG A 305 -32.97 -17.55 10.88
C ARG A 305 -33.27 -16.44 11.91
N GLN A 306 -33.25 -15.20 11.54
CA GLN A 306 -33.64 -14.07 12.41
C GLN A 306 -35.15 -13.82 12.45
N GLU A 307 -35.89 -14.26 11.43
CA GLU A 307 -37.35 -14.15 11.36
C GLU A 307 -38.07 -15.30 12.08
N GLU A 308 -37.36 -16.41 12.33
CA GLU A 308 -37.94 -17.53 13.11
C GLU A 308 -37.60 -17.40 14.59
N PRO A 309 -38.61 -17.40 15.47
CA PRO A 309 -38.36 -17.37 16.90
C PRO A 309 -37.58 -18.61 17.32
N PRO A 310 -36.72 -18.54 18.35
CA PRO A 310 -35.95 -19.68 18.83
C PRO A 310 -36.89 -20.78 19.31
N THR A 311 -36.89 -21.90 18.61
CA THR A 311 -37.81 -23.03 18.83
C THR A 311 -37.37 -23.97 19.98
N ASP A 312 -36.17 -23.80 20.49
CA ASP A 312 -35.52 -24.79 21.35
C ASP A 312 -35.93 -24.72 22.80
N THR A 313 -36.63 -23.65 23.22
CA THR A 313 -36.98 -23.42 24.64
C THR A 313 -38.48 -23.47 24.96
N TRP A 314 -39.35 -23.39 23.95
CA TRP A 314 -40.78 -23.28 24.16
C TRP A 314 -41.57 -24.14 23.19
N THR A 315 -42.44 -25.01 23.71
CA THR A 315 -43.46 -25.71 22.90
C THR A 315 -44.60 -24.76 22.49
N ARG A 316 -44.74 -23.63 23.16
CA ARG A 316 -45.60 -22.49 22.81
C ARG A 316 -45.03 -21.23 23.42
N GLN A 317 -44.80 -20.20 22.63
CA GLN A 317 -44.27 -18.92 23.10
C GLN A 317 -45.33 -18.17 23.92
N PRO A 318 -44.91 -17.43 24.97
CA PRO A 318 -45.81 -16.54 25.71
C PRO A 318 -46.31 -15.42 24.80
N THR A 319 -47.58 -15.07 24.99
CA THR A 319 -48.21 -13.94 24.29
C THR A 319 -48.48 -12.84 25.32
N TYR A 320 -48.33 -11.59 24.91
CA TYR A 320 -48.53 -10.41 25.73
C TYR A 320 -49.67 -9.58 25.15
N ALA A 321 -50.57 -9.07 26.01
CA ALA A 321 -51.65 -8.16 25.66
C ALA A 321 -51.61 -6.98 26.63
N ILE A 322 -52.10 -5.82 26.23
CA ILE A 322 -52.33 -4.69 27.11
C ILE A 322 -53.61 -5.00 27.89
N ASP A 323 -53.57 -4.90 29.21
CA ASP A 323 -54.77 -4.91 30.05
C ASP A 323 -55.53 -3.58 29.83
N GLU A 324 -56.82 -3.67 29.44
CA GLU A 324 -57.73 -2.52 29.25
C GLU A 324 -58.20 -1.97 30.61
#